data_4dd2643fcceaca660df6e45cffe7bc22
#
_entry.id   4dd2643fcceaca660df6e45cffe7bc22
#
_cell.length_a   1.000
_cell.length_b   1.000
_cell.length_c   1.000
_cell.angle_alpha   90.00
_cell.angle_beta   90.00
_cell.angle_gamma   90.00
#
_symmetry.space_group_name_H-M   'P 1'
#
loop_
_entity.id
_entity.type
_entity.pdbx_description
1 polymer ?
#
loop_
_entity_poly.entity_id
_entity_poly.type
_entity_poly.pdbx_seq_one_letter_code
_entity_poly.pdbx_strand_id
1 'polypeptide(L)'
;MTVPAPTLLPAAGPPHAHGVPGDEAPGDAARPLPALLAEVRAFLRERVLPLEPRVLQEEFRDVLPALRAVRAEAKARGLWAPHLPRSLGGLGLTLREYAEVSAVLGETPAGPYALNCQAPDVGNMELLHQFGTPEQQ
;
A
#
# COMPACT_ATOMS: atom_id res chain seq x y z
N MET A 1 -37.57 4.52 34.32
CA MET A 1 -36.24 4.15 33.72
C MET A 1 -35.80 5.32 32.85
N THR A 2 -34.83 6.09 33.34
CA THR A 2 -34.35 7.30 32.66
C THR A 2 -33.13 6.86 31.80
N VAL A 3 -33.26 7.02 30.47
CA VAL A 3 -32.15 6.73 29.54
C VAL A 3 -31.12 7.86 29.68
N PRO A 4 -29.86 7.57 29.96
CA PRO A 4 -28.86 8.61 30.02
C PRO A 4 -28.63 9.25 28.63
N ALA A 5 -28.45 10.57 28.61
CA ALA A 5 -28.17 11.33 27.38
C ALA A 5 -26.86 10.84 26.74
N PRO A 6 -26.77 10.80 25.41
CA PRO A 6 -25.53 10.43 24.73
C PRO A 6 -24.43 11.44 25.04
N THR A 7 -23.29 10.95 25.52
CA THR A 7 -22.08 11.77 25.71
C THR A 7 -21.59 12.17 24.32
N LEU A 8 -21.66 13.46 24.01
CA LEU A 8 -21.06 14.04 22.81
C LEU A 8 -19.54 13.83 22.89
N LEU A 9 -18.98 13.18 21.90
CA LEU A 9 -17.54 13.11 21.70
C LEU A 9 -16.98 14.55 21.57
N PRO A 10 -15.78 14.85 22.12
CA PRO A 10 -15.17 16.15 21.95
C PRO A 10 -15.03 16.47 20.46
N ALA A 11 -15.30 17.72 20.10
CA ALA A 11 -15.15 18.18 18.73
C ALA A 11 -13.73 17.89 18.23
N ALA A 12 -13.63 17.25 17.08
CA ALA A 12 -12.36 17.04 16.39
C ALA A 12 -11.64 18.40 16.27
N GLY A 13 -10.37 18.45 16.65
CA GLY A 13 -9.53 19.62 16.44
C GLY A 13 -9.52 20.03 14.96
N PRO A 14 -9.02 21.24 14.63
CA PRO A 14 -9.00 21.70 13.25
C PRO A 14 -8.26 20.67 12.39
N PRO A 15 -8.74 20.41 11.15
CA PRO A 15 -8.08 19.48 10.26
C PRO A 15 -6.63 19.92 10.10
N HIS A 16 -5.71 19.02 10.44
CA HIS A 16 -4.31 19.27 10.15
C HIS A 16 -4.20 19.53 8.65
N ALA A 17 -3.49 20.60 8.25
CA ALA A 17 -3.21 20.89 6.84
C ALA A 17 -2.34 19.75 6.30
N HIS A 18 -3.00 18.75 5.75
CA HIS A 18 -2.32 17.62 5.12
C HIS A 18 -1.95 18.05 3.72
N GLY A 19 -0.65 18.15 3.46
CA GLY A 19 -0.15 18.19 2.10
C GLY A 19 -0.70 16.98 1.33
N VAL A 20 -1.08 17.19 0.10
CA VAL A 20 -1.46 16.12 -0.82
C VAL A 20 -0.31 15.10 -0.83
N PRO A 21 -0.55 13.76 -0.76
CA PRO A 21 0.51 12.79 -0.93
C PRO A 21 1.29 13.10 -2.22
N GLY A 22 2.55 13.45 -2.13
CA GLY A 22 3.37 13.89 -3.27
C GLY A 22 4.13 15.20 -3.07
N ASP A 23 3.87 15.96 -1.98
CA ASP A 23 4.55 17.22 -1.71
C ASP A 23 5.90 17.07 -0.94
N GLU A 24 6.29 15.85 -0.60
CA GLU A 24 7.67 15.63 -0.13
C GLU A 24 8.62 15.80 -1.33
N ALA A 25 9.47 16.83 -1.26
CA ALA A 25 10.56 17.01 -2.24
C ALA A 25 11.31 15.69 -2.41
N PRO A 26 11.74 15.33 -3.64
CA PRO A 26 12.44 14.08 -3.88
C PRO A 26 13.69 14.05 -3.01
N GLY A 27 13.62 13.33 -1.89
CA GLY A 27 14.75 13.09 -1.01
C GLY A 27 15.84 12.36 -1.78
N ASP A 28 17.07 12.67 -1.43
CA ASP A 28 18.29 12.06 -1.97
C ASP A 28 18.13 10.54 -2.17
N ALA A 29 18.36 10.06 -3.40
CA ALA A 29 18.27 8.66 -3.84
C ALA A 29 16.87 8.09 -4.17
N ALA A 30 15.92 8.87 -4.66
CA ALA A 30 14.71 8.30 -5.27
C ALA A 30 15.11 7.47 -6.51
N ARG A 31 14.71 6.20 -6.50
CA ARG A 31 14.90 5.32 -7.66
C ARG A 31 14.17 5.91 -8.86
N PRO A 32 14.83 6.13 -10.03
CA PRO A 32 14.15 6.65 -11.22
C PRO A 32 12.95 5.78 -11.60
N LEU A 33 11.83 6.39 -11.95
CA LEU A 33 10.58 5.67 -12.26
C LEU A 33 10.76 4.53 -13.29
N PRO A 34 11.51 4.70 -14.40
CA PRO A 34 11.74 3.60 -15.34
C PRO A 34 12.44 2.40 -14.71
N ALA A 35 13.42 2.65 -13.82
CA ALA A 35 14.12 1.59 -13.11
C ALA A 35 13.21 0.88 -12.10
N LEU A 36 12.37 1.64 -11.38
CA LEU A 36 11.36 1.08 -10.48
C LEU A 36 10.38 0.19 -11.23
N LEU A 37 9.84 0.65 -12.37
CA LEU A 37 8.91 -0.13 -13.19
C LEU A 37 9.55 -1.42 -13.72
N ALA A 38 10.82 -1.35 -14.14
CA ALA A 38 11.56 -2.53 -14.58
C ALA A 38 11.72 -3.54 -13.45
N GLU A 39 12.02 -3.08 -12.23
CA GLU A 39 12.17 -3.94 -11.06
C GLU A 39 10.82 -4.55 -10.63
N VAL A 40 9.74 -3.76 -10.60
CA VAL A 40 8.40 -4.28 -10.30
C VAL A 40 8.00 -5.35 -11.31
N ARG A 41 8.22 -5.14 -12.62
CA ARG A 41 7.95 -6.17 -13.64
C ARG A 41 8.81 -7.42 -13.45
N ALA A 42 10.08 -7.27 -13.12
CA ALA A 42 10.96 -8.41 -12.82
C ALA A 42 10.43 -9.19 -11.61
N PHE A 43 10.10 -8.49 -10.53
CA PHE A 43 9.53 -9.07 -9.32
C PHE A 43 8.23 -9.84 -9.60
N LEU A 44 7.31 -9.25 -10.37
CA LEU A 44 6.06 -9.93 -10.75
C LEU A 44 6.35 -11.23 -11.52
N ARG A 45 7.21 -11.19 -12.54
CA ARG A 45 7.56 -12.36 -13.35
C ARG A 45 8.23 -13.46 -12.54
N GLU A 46 9.11 -13.10 -11.65
CA GLU A 46 9.91 -14.05 -10.88
C GLU A 46 9.14 -14.66 -9.70
N ARG A 47 8.29 -13.87 -9.04
CA ARG A 47 7.75 -14.23 -7.74
C ARG A 47 6.24 -14.34 -7.69
N VAL A 48 5.50 -13.57 -8.47
CA VAL A 48 4.04 -13.47 -8.40
C VAL A 48 3.38 -14.33 -9.47
N LEU A 49 3.76 -14.19 -10.74
CA LEU A 49 3.17 -14.96 -11.84
C LEU A 49 3.27 -16.47 -11.67
N PRO A 50 4.37 -17.06 -11.11
CA PRO A 50 4.39 -18.48 -10.83
C PRO A 50 3.34 -18.98 -9.84
N LEU A 51 2.80 -18.08 -9.00
CA LEU A 51 1.73 -18.40 -8.05
C LEU A 51 0.33 -18.20 -8.63
N GLU A 52 0.19 -17.54 -9.77
CA GLU A 52 -1.11 -17.20 -10.34
C GLU A 52 -2.04 -18.41 -10.56
N PRO A 53 -1.58 -19.58 -11.10
CA PRO A 53 -2.43 -20.75 -11.21
C PRO A 53 -3.01 -21.22 -9.87
N ARG A 54 -2.21 -21.13 -8.81
CA ARG A 54 -2.65 -21.46 -7.45
C ARG A 54 -3.66 -20.44 -6.92
N VAL A 55 -3.40 -19.14 -7.11
CA VAL A 55 -4.29 -18.05 -6.71
C VAL A 55 -5.67 -18.16 -7.37
N LEU A 56 -5.72 -18.65 -8.61
CA LEU A 56 -6.96 -18.79 -9.38
C LEU A 56 -7.72 -20.10 -9.10
N GLN A 57 -7.07 -21.15 -8.59
CA GLN A 57 -7.63 -22.50 -8.49
C GLN A 57 -7.76 -23.02 -7.06
N GLU A 58 -6.94 -22.53 -6.13
CA GLU A 58 -6.91 -22.99 -4.75
C GLU A 58 -7.71 -22.04 -3.84
N GLU A 59 -8.09 -22.51 -2.65
CA GLU A 59 -8.65 -21.66 -1.60
C GLU A 59 -7.58 -20.66 -1.13
N PHE A 60 -7.99 -19.42 -0.89
CA PHE A 60 -7.07 -18.34 -0.49
C PHE A 60 -6.19 -18.72 0.71
N ARG A 61 -6.76 -19.42 1.71
CA ARG A 61 -6.04 -19.88 2.90
C ARG A 61 -4.86 -20.81 2.58
N ASP A 62 -4.97 -21.60 1.49
CA ASP A 62 -3.95 -22.58 1.12
C ASP A 62 -2.79 -21.93 0.33
N VAL A 63 -3.09 -20.84 -0.38
CA VAL A 63 -2.09 -20.02 -1.08
C VAL A 63 -1.45 -18.97 -0.16
N LEU A 64 -2.11 -18.58 0.92
CA LEU A 64 -1.70 -17.50 1.81
C LEU A 64 -0.25 -17.61 2.32
N PRO A 65 0.30 -18.78 2.71
CA PRO A 65 1.70 -18.88 3.12
C PRO A 65 2.67 -18.46 2.01
N ALA A 66 2.42 -18.85 0.76
CA ALA A 66 3.24 -18.45 -0.39
C ALA A 66 3.13 -16.95 -0.68
N LEU A 67 1.92 -16.39 -0.62
CA LEU A 67 1.70 -14.96 -0.78
C LEU A 67 2.38 -14.14 0.33
N ARG A 68 2.37 -14.62 1.58
CA ARG A 68 3.11 -13.98 2.68
C ARG A 68 4.61 -13.95 2.44
N ALA A 69 5.19 -15.01 1.89
CA ALA A 69 6.60 -15.04 1.53
C ALA A 69 6.93 -14.01 0.43
N VAL A 70 6.08 -13.90 -0.58
CA VAL A 70 6.22 -12.87 -1.63
C VAL A 70 6.14 -11.46 -1.04
N ARG A 71 5.18 -11.19 -0.15
CA ARG A 71 5.06 -9.89 0.53
C ARG A 71 6.27 -9.56 1.39
N ALA A 72 6.83 -10.53 2.09
CA ALA A 72 8.06 -10.35 2.86
C ALA A 72 9.25 -9.98 1.95
N GLU A 73 9.34 -10.61 0.79
CA GLU A 73 10.38 -10.31 -0.21
C GLU A 73 10.17 -8.93 -0.84
N ALA A 74 8.93 -8.53 -1.16
CA ALA A 74 8.61 -7.19 -1.63
C ALA A 74 9.08 -6.12 -0.63
N LYS A 75 8.86 -6.34 0.67
CA LYS A 75 9.39 -5.47 1.74
C LYS A 75 10.91 -5.42 1.72
N ALA A 76 11.57 -6.57 1.66
CA ALA A 76 13.03 -6.65 1.66
C ALA A 76 13.67 -5.95 0.44
N ARG A 77 12.98 -5.97 -0.71
CA ARG A 77 13.41 -5.26 -1.93
C ARG A 77 13.03 -3.77 -1.94
N GLY A 78 12.35 -3.26 -0.92
CA GLY A 78 11.86 -1.87 -0.86
C GLY A 78 10.84 -1.56 -1.96
N LEU A 79 9.91 -2.48 -2.23
CA LEU A 79 8.81 -2.32 -3.18
C LEU A 79 7.44 -2.20 -2.49
N TRP A 80 7.44 -2.17 -1.15
CA TRP A 80 6.24 -2.25 -0.33
C TRP A 80 5.47 -0.94 -0.30
N ALA A 81 4.14 -1.03 -0.37
CA ALA A 81 3.20 0.08 -0.20
C ALA A 81 3.63 1.36 -0.96
N PRO A 82 3.83 1.30 -2.29
CA PRO A 82 4.44 2.39 -3.06
C PRO A 82 3.66 3.70 -2.99
N HIS A 83 2.36 3.66 -2.64
CA HIS A 83 1.49 4.82 -2.47
C HIS A 83 1.73 5.59 -1.17
N LEU A 84 2.31 4.95 -0.16
CA LEU A 84 2.55 5.61 1.13
C LEU A 84 3.79 6.51 1.11
N PRO A 85 3.82 7.55 1.97
CA PRO A 85 5.02 8.34 2.22
C PRO A 85 6.21 7.48 2.67
N ARG A 86 7.42 7.95 2.41
CA ARG A 86 8.66 7.27 2.85
C ARG A 86 8.77 7.15 4.36
N SER A 87 8.28 8.15 5.09
CA SER A 87 8.20 8.15 6.55
C SER A 87 7.40 6.99 7.12
N LEU A 88 6.47 6.43 6.33
CA LEU A 88 5.65 5.26 6.66
C LEU A 88 6.14 3.96 6.00
N GLY A 89 7.35 3.96 5.46
CA GLY A 89 7.94 2.80 4.80
C GLY A 89 7.45 2.55 3.37
N GLY A 90 6.75 3.50 2.77
CA GLY A 90 6.37 3.49 1.36
C GLY A 90 7.44 4.08 0.44
N LEU A 91 7.11 4.31 -0.82
CA LEU A 91 8.03 4.85 -1.81
C LEU A 91 7.88 6.36 -2.03
N GLY A 92 6.83 6.99 -1.47
CA GLY A 92 6.57 8.43 -1.63
C GLY A 92 6.39 8.81 -3.10
N LEU A 93 5.71 7.98 -3.87
CA LEU A 93 5.44 8.25 -5.28
C LEU A 93 4.36 9.32 -5.43
N THR A 94 4.50 10.16 -6.43
CA THR A 94 3.40 11.00 -6.87
C THR A 94 2.24 10.13 -7.38
N LEU A 95 1.02 10.66 -7.38
CA LEU A 95 -0.15 9.94 -7.89
C LEU A 95 0.06 9.42 -9.33
N ARG A 96 0.74 10.20 -10.17
CA ARG A 96 1.07 9.81 -11.53
C ARG A 96 2.00 8.60 -11.57
N GLU A 97 3.09 8.65 -10.81
CA GLU A 97 4.06 7.54 -10.74
C GLU A 97 3.43 6.29 -10.16
N TYR A 98 2.59 6.46 -9.13
CA TYR A 98 1.83 5.35 -8.55
C TYR A 98 0.86 4.73 -9.56
N ALA A 99 0.20 5.53 -10.40
CA ALA A 99 -0.67 5.02 -11.46
C ALA A 99 0.10 4.14 -12.47
N GLU A 100 1.33 4.52 -12.83
CA GLU A 100 2.19 3.71 -13.70
C GLU A 100 2.61 2.39 -13.03
N VAL A 101 2.95 2.42 -11.75
CA VAL A 101 3.20 1.19 -10.96
C VAL A 101 1.95 0.33 -10.87
N SER A 102 0.78 0.92 -10.62
CA SER A 102 -0.50 0.21 -10.53
C SER A 102 -0.88 -0.47 -11.85
N ALA A 103 -0.59 0.17 -12.99
CA ALA A 103 -0.80 -0.43 -14.30
C ALA A 103 0.04 -1.71 -14.48
N VAL A 104 1.29 -1.71 -14.03
CA VAL A 104 2.15 -2.90 -14.04
C VAL A 104 1.61 -3.97 -13.08
N LEU A 105 1.19 -3.60 -11.87
CA LEU A 105 0.64 -4.54 -10.90
C LEU A 105 -0.64 -5.20 -11.37
N GLY A 106 -1.44 -4.49 -12.18
CA GLY A 106 -2.67 -5.00 -12.78
C GLY A 106 -2.47 -6.09 -13.85
N GLU A 107 -1.22 -6.40 -14.24
CA GLU A 107 -0.92 -7.52 -15.16
C GLU A 107 -1.25 -8.90 -14.55
N THR A 108 -1.43 -9.00 -13.23
CA THR A 108 -1.82 -10.22 -12.52
C THR A 108 -2.77 -9.92 -11.36
N PRO A 109 -3.76 -10.78 -11.07
CA PRO A 109 -4.68 -10.60 -9.94
C PRO A 109 -3.99 -10.49 -8.58
N ALA A 110 -2.83 -11.13 -8.42
CA ALA A 110 -2.07 -11.12 -7.19
C ALA A 110 -1.08 -9.95 -7.08
N GLY A 111 -0.87 -9.17 -8.15
CA GLY A 111 0.10 -8.07 -8.17
C GLY A 111 -0.18 -7.00 -7.13
N PRO A 112 -1.37 -6.41 -7.07
CA PRO A 112 -1.70 -5.41 -6.05
C PRO A 112 -1.56 -5.97 -4.63
N TYR A 113 -1.93 -7.22 -4.40
CA TYR A 113 -1.77 -7.88 -3.10
C TYR A 113 -0.30 -8.01 -2.70
N ALA A 114 0.56 -8.38 -3.65
CA ALA A 114 1.98 -8.62 -3.39
C ALA A 114 2.71 -7.39 -2.84
N LEU A 115 2.36 -6.18 -3.31
CA LEU A 115 2.96 -4.92 -2.88
C LEU A 115 2.10 -4.13 -1.88
N ASN A 116 1.00 -4.70 -1.38
CA ASN A 116 0.06 -4.04 -0.47
C ASN A 116 -0.60 -2.79 -1.05
N CYS A 117 -1.05 -2.90 -2.28
CA CYS A 117 -1.68 -1.82 -3.04
C CYS A 117 -3.13 -2.14 -3.42
N GLN A 118 -3.75 -3.12 -2.76
CA GLN A 118 -5.13 -3.53 -3.06
C GLN A 118 -6.15 -2.72 -2.28
N ALA A 119 -7.36 -2.64 -2.80
CA ALA A 119 -8.52 -2.22 -2.04
C ALA A 119 -8.98 -3.37 -1.12
N PRO A 120 -9.44 -3.09 0.12
CA PRO A 120 -9.63 -1.75 0.72
C PRO A 120 -8.38 -1.22 1.47
N ASP A 121 -7.27 -1.96 1.50
CA ASP A 121 -6.12 -1.67 2.35
C ASP A 121 -5.53 -0.28 2.08
N VAL A 122 -5.40 0.12 0.80
CA VAL A 122 -4.88 1.43 0.41
C VAL A 122 -5.67 2.56 1.07
N GLY A 123 -7.00 2.58 0.88
CA GLY A 123 -7.85 3.62 1.46
C GLY A 123 -7.85 3.60 2.99
N ASN A 124 -7.78 2.42 3.60
CA ASN A 124 -7.72 2.29 5.07
C ASN A 124 -6.39 2.84 5.61
N MET A 125 -5.27 2.57 4.95
CA MET A 125 -3.97 3.11 5.36
C MET A 125 -3.90 4.63 5.21
N GLU A 126 -4.42 5.17 4.11
CA GLU A 126 -4.49 6.63 3.90
C GLU A 126 -5.39 7.30 4.94
N LEU A 127 -6.54 6.69 5.24
CA LEU A 127 -7.48 7.20 6.25
C LEU A 127 -6.83 7.20 7.65
N LEU A 128 -6.18 6.11 8.03
CA LEU A 128 -5.48 6.04 9.32
C LEU A 128 -4.31 7.02 9.38
N HIS A 129 -3.56 7.17 8.30
CA HIS A 129 -2.48 8.14 8.23
C HIS A 129 -2.98 9.58 8.41
N GLN A 130 -4.12 9.93 7.80
CA GLN A 130 -4.64 11.29 7.83
C GLN A 130 -5.42 11.62 9.11
N PHE A 131 -6.14 10.68 9.67
CA PHE A 131 -7.14 10.90 10.71
C PHE A 131 -6.96 10.03 11.95
N GLY A 132 -6.09 9.03 11.89
CA GLY A 132 -5.82 8.14 13.01
C GLY A 132 -5.04 8.81 14.13
N THR A 133 -5.25 8.37 15.37
CA THR A 133 -4.37 8.74 16.49
C THR A 133 -3.01 8.08 16.31
N PRO A 134 -1.94 8.54 17.01
CA PRO A 134 -0.62 7.89 16.97
C PRO A 134 -0.66 6.40 17.29
N GLU A 135 -1.57 5.97 18.17
CA GLU A 135 -1.72 4.57 18.53
C GLU A 135 -2.44 3.73 17.47
N GLN A 136 -3.18 4.39 16.55
CA GLN A 136 -3.89 3.74 15.45
C GLN A 136 -3.04 3.65 14.17
N GLN A 137 -2.06 4.53 14.02
CA GLN A 137 -1.11 4.54 12.92
C GLN A 137 -0.01 3.49 13.12
#